data_76e067ffe2267242e97e17e5602bac46
#
_entry.id   76e067ffe2267242e97e17e5602bac46
#
_cell.length_a   1.000
_cell.length_b   1.000
_cell.length_c   1.000
_cell.angle_alpha   90.00
_cell.angle_beta   90.00
_cell.angle_gamma   90.00
#
_symmetry.space_group_name_H-M   'P 1'
#
loop_
_entity.id
_entity.type
_entity.pdbx_description
1 polymer ?
#
loop_
_entity_poly.entity_id
_entity_poly.type
_entity_poly.pdbx_seq_one_letter_code
_entity_poly.pdbx_strand_id
1 'polypeptide(L)'
;ENLTKAEQMSYKTIKAEPNNSTYLDTYAWILFQQKRYEEAKIYIEQAIRNDSTLSNVVKEHAGDIYAQTGDIEKALEFWRKALEGNKENATLRKKIELKKYIAE
;
A
#
# COMPACT_ATOMS: atom_id res chain seq x y z
N GLU A 1 1.79 -1.69 -19.86
CA GLU A 1 1.35 -2.85 -20.62
C GLU A 1 1.18 -4.08 -19.72
N ASN A 2 2.28 -4.52 -19.10
CA ASN A 2 2.17 -5.61 -18.15
C ASN A 2 1.30 -5.24 -16.95
N LEU A 3 1.30 -3.97 -16.58
CA LEU A 3 0.47 -3.49 -15.49
C LEU A 3 -1.02 -3.56 -15.84
N THR A 4 -1.37 -3.35 -17.11
CA THR A 4 -2.76 -3.45 -17.52
C THR A 4 -3.27 -4.88 -17.39
N LYS A 5 -2.47 -5.87 -17.81
CA LYS A 5 -2.85 -7.27 -17.63
C LYS A 5 -2.93 -7.65 -16.18
N ALA A 6 -1.93 -7.22 -15.39
CA ALA A 6 -1.91 -7.50 -13.96
C ALA A 6 -3.14 -6.92 -13.28
N GLU A 7 -3.53 -5.70 -13.66
CA GLU A 7 -4.72 -5.07 -13.10
C GLU A 7 -5.97 -5.88 -13.41
N GLN A 8 -6.13 -6.33 -14.66
CA GLN A 8 -7.31 -7.09 -15.04
C GLN A 8 -7.41 -8.40 -14.27
N MET A 9 -6.30 -9.11 -14.13
CA MET A 9 -6.30 -10.37 -13.39
C MET A 9 -6.55 -10.15 -11.90
N SER A 10 -5.92 -9.13 -11.33
CA SER A 10 -6.10 -8.82 -9.91
C SER A 10 -7.52 -8.36 -9.61
N TYR A 11 -8.12 -7.61 -10.53
CA TYR A 11 -9.51 -7.18 -10.37
C TYR A 11 -10.46 -8.38 -10.30
N LYS A 12 -10.20 -9.41 -11.11
CA LYS A 12 -11.00 -10.63 -11.04
C LYS A 12 -10.89 -11.30 -9.69
N THR A 13 -9.70 -11.30 -9.07
CA THR A 13 -9.55 -11.93 -7.76
C THR A 13 -10.30 -11.16 -6.69
N ILE A 14 -10.29 -9.82 -6.72
CA ILE A 14 -11.02 -9.07 -5.71
C ILE A 14 -12.53 -9.15 -5.91
N LYS A 15 -12.99 -9.36 -7.14
CA LYS A 15 -14.42 -9.60 -7.37
C LYS A 15 -14.86 -10.93 -6.80
N ALA A 16 -13.98 -11.94 -6.87
CA ALA A 16 -14.28 -13.26 -6.31
C ALA A 16 -14.21 -13.25 -4.79
N GLU A 17 -13.26 -12.49 -4.20
CA GLU A 17 -13.06 -12.43 -2.76
C GLU A 17 -12.87 -10.98 -2.31
N PRO A 18 -13.95 -10.20 -2.27
CA PRO A 18 -13.84 -8.75 -2.05
C PRO A 18 -13.34 -8.36 -0.66
N ASN A 19 -13.32 -9.28 0.30
CA ASN A 19 -12.84 -8.99 1.64
C ASN A 19 -11.44 -9.57 1.90
N ASN A 20 -10.76 -10.09 0.89
CA ASN A 20 -9.42 -10.63 1.05
C ASN A 20 -8.40 -9.50 1.03
N SER A 21 -7.84 -9.17 2.20
CA SER A 21 -6.95 -8.03 2.33
C SER A 21 -5.68 -8.18 1.49
N THR A 22 -5.18 -9.41 1.31
CA THR A 22 -4.01 -9.64 0.46
C THR A 22 -4.32 -9.30 -0.99
N TYR A 23 -5.48 -9.73 -1.50
CA TYR A 23 -5.88 -9.41 -2.87
C TYR A 23 -6.13 -7.92 -3.05
N LEU A 24 -6.73 -7.28 -2.05
CA LEU A 24 -6.96 -5.83 -2.09
C LEU A 24 -5.65 -5.05 -2.12
N ASP A 25 -4.67 -5.47 -1.30
CA ASP A 25 -3.36 -4.85 -1.31
C ASP A 25 -2.67 -5.01 -2.67
N THR A 26 -2.73 -6.22 -3.23
CA THR A 26 -2.11 -6.47 -4.53
C THR A 26 -2.70 -5.56 -5.59
N TYR A 27 -4.02 -5.43 -5.62
CA TYR A 27 -4.67 -4.56 -6.59
C TYR A 27 -4.32 -3.10 -6.36
N ALA A 28 -4.31 -2.67 -5.11
CA ALA A 28 -3.94 -1.29 -4.77
C ALA A 28 -2.51 -0.98 -5.22
N TRP A 29 -1.59 -1.94 -5.03
CA TRP A 29 -0.21 -1.71 -5.41
C TRP A 29 -0.03 -1.61 -6.93
N ILE A 30 -0.78 -2.40 -7.69
CA ILE A 30 -0.77 -2.28 -9.14
C ILE A 30 -1.25 -0.89 -9.57
N LEU A 31 -2.33 -0.40 -8.96
CA LEU A 31 -2.82 0.95 -9.24
C LEU A 31 -1.79 2.01 -8.88
N PHE A 32 -1.10 1.81 -7.76
CA PHE A 32 -0.03 2.72 -7.33
C PHE A 32 1.07 2.79 -8.38
N GLN A 33 1.48 1.65 -8.92
CA GLN A 33 2.52 1.61 -9.95
C GLN A 33 2.05 2.28 -11.24
N GLN A 34 0.76 2.30 -11.49
CA GLN A 34 0.19 3.03 -12.61
C GLN A 34 0.00 4.52 -12.31
N LYS A 35 0.42 4.97 -11.14
CA LYS A 35 0.28 6.35 -10.66
C LYS A 35 -1.17 6.76 -10.46
N ARG A 36 -2.04 5.79 -10.25
CA ARG A 36 -3.46 6.01 -9.95
C ARG A 36 -3.64 5.98 -8.43
N TYR A 37 -3.09 7.00 -7.78
CA TYR A 37 -2.92 6.99 -6.32
C TYR A 37 -4.24 7.08 -5.56
N GLU A 38 -5.18 7.88 -6.03
CA GLU A 38 -6.47 8.01 -5.34
C GLU A 38 -7.27 6.71 -5.40
N GLU A 39 -7.22 6.02 -6.54
CA GLU A 39 -7.87 4.73 -6.65
C GLU A 39 -7.18 3.69 -5.76
N ALA A 40 -5.85 3.70 -5.75
CA ALA A 40 -5.10 2.80 -4.87
C ALA A 40 -5.50 3.00 -3.41
N LYS A 41 -5.73 4.25 -3.02
CA LYS A 41 -6.13 4.57 -1.65
C LYS A 41 -7.45 3.91 -1.29
N ILE A 42 -8.42 3.89 -2.21
CA ILE A 42 -9.71 3.27 -1.95
C ILE A 42 -9.53 1.80 -1.57
N TYR A 43 -8.71 1.07 -2.33
CA TYR A 43 -8.55 -0.36 -2.12
C TYR A 43 -7.66 -0.69 -0.94
N ILE A 44 -6.61 0.11 -0.68
CA ILE A 44 -5.78 -0.14 0.49
C ILE A 44 -6.56 0.12 1.77
N GLU A 45 -7.46 1.10 1.76
CA GLU A 45 -8.29 1.35 2.93
C GLU A 45 -9.27 0.22 3.18
N GLN A 46 -9.77 -0.42 2.13
CA GLN A 46 -10.60 -1.61 2.31
C GLN A 46 -9.79 -2.75 2.91
N ALA A 47 -8.54 -2.92 2.48
CA ALA A 47 -7.68 -3.95 3.06
C ALA A 47 -7.46 -3.70 4.54
N ILE A 48 -7.22 -2.45 4.92
CA ILE A 48 -6.99 -2.09 6.32
C ILE A 48 -8.23 -2.37 7.16
N ARG A 49 -9.41 -2.07 6.64
CA ARG A 49 -10.66 -2.31 7.36
C ARG A 49 -10.96 -3.79 7.54
N ASN A 50 -10.52 -4.62 6.62
CA ASN A 50 -10.84 -6.05 6.64
C ASN A 50 -9.86 -6.90 7.42
N ASP A 51 -8.71 -6.35 7.82
CA ASP A 51 -7.69 -7.14 8.49
C ASP A 51 -6.92 -6.25 9.47
N SER A 52 -7.09 -6.52 10.76
CA SER A 52 -6.39 -5.75 11.81
C SER A 52 -4.95 -6.25 12.01
N THR A 53 -4.57 -7.36 11.37
CA THR A 53 -3.24 -7.95 11.54
C THR A 53 -2.45 -7.89 10.24
N LEU A 54 -2.38 -6.69 9.68
CA LEU A 54 -1.72 -6.49 8.39
C LEU A 54 -0.24 -6.84 8.45
N SER A 55 0.27 -7.40 7.33
CA SER A 55 1.70 -7.66 7.19
C SER A 55 2.46 -6.34 7.08
N ASN A 56 3.78 -6.40 7.32
CA ASN A 56 4.63 -5.20 7.18
C ASN A 56 4.61 -4.67 5.76
N VAL A 57 4.51 -5.54 4.76
CA VAL A 57 4.45 -5.12 3.36
C VAL A 57 3.21 -4.28 3.11
N VAL A 58 2.05 -4.72 3.61
CA VAL A 58 0.81 -3.97 3.43
C VAL A 58 0.88 -2.62 4.15
N LYS A 59 1.46 -2.61 5.35
CA LYS A 59 1.63 -1.36 6.10
C LYS A 59 2.50 -0.37 5.34
N GLU A 60 3.60 -0.84 4.75
CA GLU A 60 4.47 0.03 3.97
C GLU A 60 3.77 0.54 2.73
N HIS A 61 3.04 -0.34 2.02
CA HIS A 61 2.25 0.08 0.86
C HIS A 61 1.24 1.15 1.23
N ALA A 62 0.57 0.97 2.38
CA ALA A 62 -0.40 1.96 2.85
C ALA A 62 0.27 3.30 3.07
N GLY A 63 1.43 3.31 3.73
CA GLY A 63 2.17 4.53 3.93
C GLY A 63 2.55 5.21 2.63
N ASP A 64 3.04 4.43 1.66
CA ASP A 64 3.40 4.96 0.34
C ASP A 64 2.20 5.61 -0.35
N ILE A 65 1.05 4.97 -0.28
CA ILE A 65 -0.17 5.46 -0.92
C ILE A 65 -0.65 6.74 -0.23
N TYR A 66 -0.65 6.77 1.10
CA TYR A 66 -1.04 7.98 1.82
C TYR A 66 -0.10 9.14 1.52
N ALA A 67 1.21 8.88 1.42
CA ALA A 67 2.17 9.92 1.10
C ALA A 67 1.89 10.54 -0.27
N GLN A 68 1.57 9.70 -1.26
CA GLN A 68 1.32 10.19 -2.60
C GLN A 68 -0.04 10.85 -2.76
N THR A 69 -0.95 10.64 -1.81
CA THR A 69 -2.26 11.31 -1.83
C THR A 69 -2.32 12.50 -0.88
N GLY A 70 -1.17 12.88 -0.30
CA GLY A 70 -1.07 14.12 0.48
C GLY A 70 -1.31 13.98 1.98
N ASP A 71 -1.54 12.76 2.48
CA ASP A 71 -1.78 12.55 3.91
C ASP A 71 -0.51 12.03 4.55
N ILE A 72 0.43 12.94 4.78
CA ILE A 72 1.74 12.55 5.28
C ILE A 72 1.68 12.05 6.73
N GLU A 73 0.72 12.51 7.52
CA GLU A 73 0.60 12.05 8.90
C GLU A 73 0.23 10.58 8.96
N LYS A 74 -0.74 10.15 8.15
CA LYS A 74 -1.08 8.73 8.08
C LYS A 74 0.06 7.93 7.45
N ALA A 75 0.75 8.50 6.47
CA ALA A 75 1.90 7.83 5.88
C ALA A 75 2.95 7.52 6.95
N LEU A 76 3.26 8.51 7.79
CA LEU A 76 4.25 8.32 8.85
C LEU A 76 3.78 7.25 9.85
N GLU A 77 2.48 7.27 10.18
CA GLU A 77 1.94 6.29 11.11
C GLU A 77 2.16 4.86 10.59
N PHE A 78 1.81 4.61 9.33
CA PHE A 78 1.94 3.27 8.75
C PHE A 78 3.39 2.88 8.52
N TRP A 79 4.23 3.82 8.10
CA TRP A 79 5.66 3.54 7.93
C TRP A 79 6.30 3.16 9.26
N ARG A 80 5.95 3.87 10.35
CA ARG A 80 6.50 3.54 11.66
C ARG A 80 6.06 2.17 12.12
N LYS A 81 4.79 1.82 11.89
CA LYS A 81 4.30 0.48 12.22
C LYS A 81 5.01 -0.59 11.42
N ALA A 82 5.25 -0.34 10.13
CA ALA A 82 5.97 -1.28 9.29
C ALA A 82 7.42 -1.44 9.77
N LEU A 83 8.03 -0.34 10.19
CA LEU A 83 9.41 -0.36 10.67
C LEU A 83 9.54 -1.17 11.96
N GLU A 84 8.52 -1.15 12.83
CA GLU A 84 8.55 -1.95 14.05
C GLU A 84 8.74 -3.42 13.73
N GLY A 85 8.18 -3.90 12.63
CA GLY A 85 8.31 -5.28 12.21
C GLY A 85 9.52 -5.56 11.35
N ASN A 86 10.20 -4.52 10.87
CA ASN A 86 11.37 -4.68 10.02
C ASN A 86 12.33 -3.50 10.25
N LYS A 87 13.00 -3.51 11.39
CA LYS A 87 13.79 -2.36 11.83
C LYS A 87 15.03 -2.10 10.99
N GLU A 88 15.43 -3.06 10.16
CA GLU A 88 16.62 -2.92 9.33
C GLU A 88 16.33 -2.37 7.94
N ASN A 89 15.09 -2.03 7.66
CA ASN A 89 14.71 -1.52 6.35
C ASN A 89 15.17 -0.07 6.20
N ALA A 90 16.28 0.13 5.51
CA ALA A 90 16.89 1.46 5.38
C ALA A 90 16.01 2.40 4.55
N THR A 91 15.35 1.88 3.50
CA THR A 91 14.48 2.69 2.67
C THR A 91 13.30 3.23 3.48
N LEU A 92 12.73 2.37 4.33
CA LEU A 92 11.60 2.75 5.17
C LEU A 92 12.00 3.84 6.16
N ARG A 93 13.21 3.71 6.76
CA ARG A 93 13.71 4.75 7.65
C ARG A 93 13.86 6.09 6.94
N LYS A 94 14.35 6.06 5.69
CA LYS A 94 14.50 7.29 4.91
C LYS A 94 13.15 7.91 4.60
N LYS A 95 12.14 7.10 4.29
CA LYS A 95 10.80 7.62 4.04
C LYS A 95 10.28 8.38 5.26
N ILE A 96 10.48 7.81 6.44
CA ILE A 96 10.05 8.44 7.69
C ILE A 96 10.83 9.73 7.93
N GLU A 97 12.15 9.68 7.75
CA GLU A 97 13.02 10.81 8.00
C GLU A 97 12.71 11.97 7.06
N LEU A 98 12.55 11.68 5.79
CA LEU A 98 12.31 12.69 4.76
C LEU A 98 10.84 13.02 4.59
N LYS A 99 9.96 12.25 5.23
CA LYS A 99 8.51 12.45 5.19
C LYS A 99 7.97 12.43 3.76
N LYS A 100 8.47 11.50 2.94
CA LYS A 100 8.01 11.36 1.57
C LYS A 100 8.27 9.95 1.05
N TYR A 101 7.51 9.59 0.01
CA TYR A 101 7.71 8.33 -0.67
C TYR A 101 9.04 8.34 -1.44
N ILE A 102 9.77 7.24 -1.33
CA ILE A 102 11.02 7.03 -2.05
C ILE A 102 10.91 5.67 -2.75
N ALA A 103 11.06 5.68 -4.07
CA ALA A 103 11.04 4.44 -4.84
C ALA A 103 12.31 3.64 -4.56
N GLU A 104 12.16 2.31 -4.52
CA GLU A 104 13.32 1.43 -4.35
C GLU A 104 14.01 1.16 -5.71
#